data_310f6e545338d37b18a02a84a76d23af
#
_entry.id   310f6e545338d37b18a02a84a76d23af
#
_cell.length_a   1.000
_cell.length_b   1.000
_cell.length_c   1.000
_cell.angle_alpha   90.00
_cell.angle_beta   90.00
_cell.angle_gamma   90.00
#
_symmetry.space_group_name_H-M   'P 1'
#
loop_
_entity.id
_entity.type
_entity.pdbx_description
1 polymer ?
#
loop_
_entity_poly.entity_id
_entity_poly.type
_entity_poly.pdbx_seq_one_letter_code
_entity_poly.pdbx_strand_id
1 'polypeptide(L)'
;MKKEVLLTDLDNTLFVSKSNREENDVCVEHLDGNEQSFMSKKAIELLREVRQYVEVIPVTTRSILQYKRIEWPDDCEPEYAITTNGGILLHNRGIVPEWITSVCCGVEFVMDIAEIKRLFNIYKRNKRFTSKRIVDDNFLFLALPDNTGIAPIVAEIKAQTYLPVMHSGRKIYVLPKAITKEKVVENLKKKFEINHVFSAGDSEMDMGMLLASNKGYAHKALTQRVNALGFTSIRVQPEDLKSFSEWYLQRILNWGKKYCI
;
A
#
# COMPACT_ATOMS: atom_id res chain seq x y z
N MET A 1 2.54 -14.13 15.48
CA MET A 1 1.60 -13.57 14.47
C MET A 1 0.35 -14.43 14.41
N LYS A 2 -0.82 -13.82 14.26
CA LYS A 2 -2.09 -14.56 14.11
C LYS A 2 -2.12 -15.29 12.76
N LYS A 3 -2.93 -16.35 12.67
CA LYS A 3 -3.07 -17.14 11.42
C LYS A 3 -3.96 -16.47 10.38
N GLU A 4 -4.81 -15.55 10.80
CA GLU A 4 -5.66 -14.71 9.95
C GLU A 4 -5.05 -13.32 9.84
N VAL A 5 -4.90 -12.81 8.63
CA VAL A 5 -4.16 -11.58 8.35
C VAL A 5 -4.99 -10.64 7.48
N LEU A 6 -5.00 -9.35 7.83
CA LEU A 6 -5.45 -8.27 6.97
C LEU A 6 -4.25 -7.50 6.42
N LEU A 7 -4.06 -7.55 5.11
CA LEU A 7 -3.12 -6.71 4.38
C LEU A 7 -3.87 -5.47 3.90
N THR A 8 -3.52 -4.30 4.40
CA THR A 8 -4.20 -3.06 4.00
C THR A 8 -3.23 -2.04 3.45
N ASP A 9 -3.57 -1.44 2.30
CA ASP A 9 -2.89 -0.20 1.93
C ASP A 9 -3.24 0.90 2.94
N LEU A 10 -2.47 1.99 2.93
CA LEU A 10 -2.66 3.13 3.84
C LEU A 10 -3.37 4.29 3.16
N ASP A 11 -2.75 4.90 2.16
CA ASP A 11 -3.21 6.15 1.55
C ASP A 11 -4.48 5.94 0.74
N ASN A 12 -5.57 6.64 1.07
CA ASN A 12 -6.93 6.49 0.54
C ASN A 12 -7.59 5.12 0.80
N THR A 13 -6.97 4.26 1.60
CA THR A 13 -7.50 2.95 2.01
C THR A 13 -7.84 2.95 3.50
N LEU A 14 -6.82 2.91 4.37
CA LEU A 14 -7.03 3.03 5.82
C LEU A 14 -7.05 4.50 6.25
N PHE A 15 -6.29 5.35 5.59
CA PHE A 15 -6.16 6.78 5.83
C PHE A 15 -6.82 7.60 4.73
N VAL A 16 -7.29 8.78 5.08
CA VAL A 16 -7.73 9.81 4.14
C VAL A 16 -6.76 11.00 4.16
N SER A 17 -6.63 11.67 3.03
CA SER A 17 -5.81 12.89 2.92
C SER A 17 -6.53 14.08 3.52
N LYS A 18 -5.79 15.15 3.80
CA LYS A 18 -6.33 16.42 4.32
C LYS A 18 -7.48 17.00 3.48
N SER A 19 -7.47 16.80 2.16
CA SER A 19 -8.55 17.27 1.26
C SER A 19 -9.84 16.46 1.38
N ASN A 20 -9.75 15.23 1.87
CA ASN A 20 -10.87 14.28 1.92
C ASN A 20 -11.32 13.98 3.37
N ARG A 21 -10.73 14.64 4.36
CA ARG A 21 -11.09 14.47 5.77
C ARG A 21 -12.47 15.01 6.07
N GLU A 22 -13.15 14.40 7.03
CA GLU A 22 -14.32 14.93 7.69
C GLU A 22 -13.93 15.71 8.96
N GLU A 23 -14.83 16.53 9.51
CA GLU A 23 -14.54 17.46 10.62
C GLU A 23 -14.03 16.76 11.90
N ASN A 24 -14.50 15.55 12.15
CA ASN A 24 -14.15 14.79 13.36
C ASN A 24 -13.05 13.73 13.14
N ASP A 25 -12.39 13.73 11.99
CA ASP A 25 -11.31 12.79 11.73
C ASP A 25 -10.06 13.13 12.57
N VAL A 26 -9.40 12.09 13.05
CA VAL A 26 -8.20 12.21 13.86
C VAL A 26 -6.98 12.28 12.96
N CYS A 27 -6.13 13.29 13.13
CA CYS A 27 -4.86 13.35 12.43
C CYS A 27 -3.93 12.26 12.96
N VAL A 28 -3.34 11.50 12.05
CA VAL A 28 -2.43 10.37 12.33
C VAL A 28 -1.05 10.55 11.70
N GLU A 29 -0.78 11.67 11.07
CA GLU A 29 0.54 11.98 10.52
C GLU A 29 0.76 13.48 10.41
N HIS A 30 1.94 13.94 10.86
CA HIS A 30 2.42 15.29 10.65
C HIS A 30 3.72 15.31 9.81
N LEU A 31 3.88 16.33 8.99
CA LEU A 31 5.11 16.62 8.25
C LEU A 31 5.41 18.13 8.37
N ASP A 32 6.54 18.47 8.95
CA ASP A 32 6.97 19.86 9.19
C ASP A 32 5.86 20.69 9.88
N GLY A 33 5.21 20.11 10.91
CA GLY A 33 4.12 20.73 11.67
C GLY A 33 2.76 20.77 10.95
N ASN A 34 2.67 20.25 9.72
CA ASN A 34 1.43 20.23 8.95
C ASN A 34 0.77 18.84 9.00
N GLU A 35 -0.51 18.81 9.26
CA GLU A 35 -1.33 17.60 9.20
C GLU A 35 -1.37 17.02 7.79
N GLN A 36 -1.19 15.71 7.64
CA GLN A 36 -1.11 14.99 6.37
C GLN A 36 -2.20 13.94 6.17
N SER A 37 -2.32 13.00 7.10
CA SER A 37 -3.18 11.83 7.00
C SER A 37 -4.13 11.75 8.19
N PHE A 38 -5.33 11.23 7.95
CA PHE A 38 -6.39 11.19 8.95
C PHE A 38 -7.10 9.84 8.96
N MET A 39 -7.72 9.50 10.09
CA MET A 39 -8.63 8.37 10.26
C MET A 39 -9.93 8.84 10.90
N SER A 40 -11.07 8.30 10.46
CA SER A 40 -12.32 8.55 11.17
C SER A 40 -12.29 7.84 12.54
N LYS A 41 -12.95 8.44 13.55
CA LYS A 41 -13.08 7.84 14.88
C LYS A 41 -13.66 6.44 14.79
N LYS A 42 -14.63 6.23 13.90
CA LYS A 42 -15.26 4.92 13.68
C LYS A 42 -14.29 3.90 13.08
N ALA A 43 -13.43 4.30 12.13
CA ALA A 43 -12.40 3.42 11.59
C ALA A 43 -11.38 3.01 12.67
N ILE A 44 -11.02 3.93 13.59
CA ILE A 44 -10.14 3.63 14.72
C ILE A 44 -10.77 2.59 15.66
N GLU A 45 -12.04 2.76 16.03
CA GLU A 45 -12.79 1.79 16.85
C GLU A 45 -12.83 0.41 16.18
N LEU A 46 -13.20 0.38 14.90
CA LEU A 46 -13.27 -0.86 14.12
C LEU A 46 -11.91 -1.54 13.98
N LEU A 47 -10.85 -0.78 13.74
CA LEU A 47 -9.49 -1.30 13.65
C LEU A 47 -9.06 -1.97 14.97
N ARG A 48 -9.35 -1.33 16.09
CA ARG A 48 -9.08 -1.87 17.44
C ARG A 48 -9.82 -3.19 17.68
N GLU A 49 -11.09 -3.27 17.30
CA GLU A 49 -11.86 -4.52 17.41
C GLU A 49 -11.36 -5.59 16.45
N VAL A 50 -11.10 -5.25 15.18
CA VAL A 50 -10.60 -6.19 14.15
C VAL A 50 -9.28 -6.82 14.59
N ARG A 51 -8.39 -6.07 15.21
CA ARG A 51 -7.09 -6.56 15.72
C ARG A 51 -7.22 -7.64 16.81
N GLN A 52 -8.37 -7.83 17.40
CA GLN A 52 -8.60 -8.96 18.31
C GLN A 52 -8.65 -10.31 17.56
N TYR A 53 -9.07 -10.31 16.31
CA TYR A 53 -9.30 -11.51 15.50
C TYR A 53 -8.24 -11.75 14.43
N VAL A 54 -7.73 -10.69 13.79
CA VAL A 54 -6.76 -10.80 12.69
C VAL A 54 -5.50 -9.99 13.00
N GLU A 55 -4.38 -10.40 12.41
CA GLU A 55 -3.17 -9.58 12.38
C GLU A 55 -3.31 -8.51 11.28
N VAL A 56 -3.17 -7.25 11.64
CA VAL A 56 -3.27 -6.15 10.67
C VAL A 56 -1.86 -5.75 10.24
N ILE A 57 -1.58 -5.88 8.96
CA ILE A 57 -0.27 -5.55 8.37
C ILE A 57 -0.46 -4.52 7.27
N PRO A 58 -0.09 -3.26 7.48
CA PRO A 58 -0.03 -2.27 6.40
C PRO A 58 0.94 -2.70 5.30
N VAL A 59 0.52 -2.54 4.03
CA VAL A 59 1.35 -2.78 2.83
C VAL A 59 1.33 -1.53 1.98
N THR A 60 2.40 -0.74 2.03
CA THR A 60 2.39 0.62 1.48
C THR A 60 3.59 0.92 0.58
N THR A 61 3.42 1.87 -0.34
CA THR A 61 4.51 2.46 -1.13
C THR A 61 5.35 3.46 -0.33
N ARG A 62 4.94 3.81 0.88
CA ARG A 62 5.69 4.72 1.75
C ARG A 62 7.08 4.17 2.04
N SER A 63 8.07 5.06 2.15
CA SER A 63 9.39 4.71 2.69
C SER A 63 9.31 4.39 4.17
N ILE A 64 10.37 3.76 4.71
CA ILE A 64 10.51 3.53 6.16
C ILE A 64 10.31 4.83 6.94
N LEU A 65 10.96 5.93 6.52
CA LEU A 65 10.85 7.23 7.18
C LEU A 65 9.43 7.79 7.13
N GLN A 66 8.73 7.61 6.02
CA GLN A 66 7.34 8.04 5.89
C GLN A 66 6.40 7.22 6.76
N TYR A 67 6.62 5.90 6.84
CA TYR A 67 5.85 5.04 7.73
C TYR A 67 6.07 5.38 9.22
N LYS A 68 7.32 5.63 9.61
CA LYS A 68 7.68 5.97 11.00
C LYS A 68 7.10 7.30 11.50
N ARG A 69 6.64 8.19 10.61
CA ARG A 69 5.91 9.42 11.00
C ARG A 69 4.47 9.17 11.42
N ILE A 70 3.93 7.97 11.19
CA ILE A 70 2.55 7.67 11.56
C ILE A 70 2.45 7.63 13.09
N GLU A 71 1.57 8.45 13.62
CA GLU A 71 1.17 8.51 15.02
C GLU A 71 -0.09 7.66 15.17
N TRP A 72 0.11 6.37 15.37
CA TRP A 72 -1.01 5.44 15.48
C TRP A 72 -1.84 5.79 16.72
N PRO A 73 -3.18 5.81 16.62
CA PRO A 73 -4.04 5.90 17.79
C PRO A 73 -3.77 4.74 18.76
N ASP A 74 -4.01 4.97 20.05
CA ASP A 74 -3.78 3.99 21.11
C ASP A 74 -4.33 2.61 20.74
N ASP A 75 -3.53 1.57 20.98
CA ASP A 75 -3.84 0.17 20.69
C ASP A 75 -4.06 -0.17 19.20
N CYS A 76 -3.82 0.78 18.27
CA CYS A 76 -3.98 0.56 16.84
C CYS A 76 -2.66 0.32 16.11
N GLU A 77 -1.50 0.51 16.74
CA GLU A 77 -0.21 0.33 16.08
C GLU A 77 0.01 -1.14 15.68
N PRO A 78 0.23 -1.43 14.39
CA PRO A 78 0.50 -2.79 13.92
C PRO A 78 1.87 -3.28 14.38
N GLU A 79 1.95 -4.56 14.79
CA GLU A 79 3.21 -5.21 15.12
C GLU A 79 4.12 -5.37 13.88
N TYR A 80 3.50 -5.66 12.74
CA TYR A 80 4.18 -5.80 11.45
C TYR A 80 3.69 -4.75 10.46
N ALA A 81 4.60 -4.29 9.60
CA ALA A 81 4.26 -3.44 8.46
C ALA A 81 5.19 -3.73 7.27
N ILE A 82 4.68 -3.59 6.07
CA ILE A 82 5.46 -3.74 4.85
C ILE A 82 5.49 -2.41 4.12
N THR A 83 6.67 -1.84 4.03
CA THR A 83 6.95 -0.57 3.36
C THR A 83 7.60 -0.79 2.01
N THR A 84 7.84 0.31 1.29
CA THR A 84 8.61 0.28 0.02
C THR A 84 7.98 -0.67 -0.99
N ASN A 85 6.64 -0.67 -1.06
CA ASN A 85 5.82 -1.50 -1.99
C ASN A 85 6.02 -3.03 -1.84
N GLY A 86 6.52 -3.51 -0.72
CA GLY A 86 6.82 -4.93 -0.51
C GLY A 86 8.29 -5.23 -0.24
N GLY A 87 9.18 -4.25 -0.42
CA GLY A 87 10.63 -4.45 -0.29
C GLY A 87 11.12 -4.64 1.14
N ILE A 88 10.44 -4.06 2.13
CA ILE A 88 10.92 -4.01 3.51
C ILE A 88 9.81 -4.40 4.48
N LEU A 89 10.05 -5.46 5.25
CA LEU A 89 9.22 -5.84 6.40
C LEU A 89 9.75 -5.16 7.65
N LEU A 90 8.87 -4.55 8.40
CA LEU A 90 9.11 -4.03 9.75
C LEU A 90 8.42 -4.91 10.78
N HIS A 91 9.07 -5.11 11.92
CA HIS A 91 8.52 -5.72 13.14
C HIS A 91 8.80 -4.76 14.30
N ASN A 92 7.76 -4.28 14.98
CA ASN A 92 7.84 -3.24 16.00
C ASN A 92 8.69 -2.03 15.53
N ARG A 93 8.40 -1.53 14.33
CA ARG A 93 9.14 -0.45 13.63
C ARG A 93 10.61 -0.76 13.30
N GLY A 94 11.14 -1.91 13.66
CA GLY A 94 12.49 -2.38 13.32
C GLY A 94 12.50 -3.13 11.99
N ILE A 95 13.58 -2.98 11.21
CA ILE A 95 13.75 -3.71 9.94
C ILE A 95 13.99 -5.18 10.22
N VAL A 96 13.36 -6.07 9.44
CA VAL A 96 13.59 -7.52 9.42
C VAL A 96 14.56 -7.85 8.26
N PRO A 97 15.87 -8.02 8.50
CA PRO A 97 16.88 -8.18 7.44
C PRO A 97 16.65 -9.41 6.55
N GLU A 98 16.15 -10.50 7.13
CA GLU A 98 15.88 -11.75 6.40
C GLU A 98 14.80 -11.56 5.33
N TRP A 99 13.87 -10.63 5.52
CA TRP A 99 12.89 -10.27 4.49
C TRP A 99 13.57 -9.64 3.29
N ILE A 100 14.44 -8.66 3.52
CA ILE A 100 15.18 -7.98 2.46
C ILE A 100 16.01 -9.00 1.68
N THR A 101 16.74 -9.87 2.39
CA THR A 101 17.54 -10.92 1.75
C THR A 101 16.70 -11.88 0.91
N SER A 102 15.45 -12.16 1.29
CA SER A 102 14.57 -13.06 0.54
C SER A 102 13.89 -12.40 -0.66
N VAL A 103 13.61 -11.10 -0.60
CA VAL A 103 12.86 -10.37 -1.63
C VAL A 103 13.78 -9.62 -2.58
N CYS A 104 14.83 -9.00 -2.05
CA CYS A 104 15.74 -8.12 -2.77
C CYS A 104 17.05 -8.85 -3.14
N CYS A 105 16.94 -10.03 -3.74
CA CYS A 105 18.10 -10.87 -4.06
C CYS A 105 18.16 -11.29 -5.54
N GLY A 106 19.32 -11.78 -5.93
CA GLY A 106 19.55 -12.33 -7.27
C GLY A 106 19.97 -11.31 -8.31
N VAL A 107 20.47 -11.83 -9.44
CA VAL A 107 21.03 -11.02 -10.54
C VAL A 107 19.97 -10.10 -11.14
N GLU A 108 18.74 -10.60 -11.31
CA GLU A 108 17.63 -9.81 -11.88
C GLU A 108 17.34 -8.57 -11.04
N PHE A 109 17.29 -8.71 -9.71
CA PHE A 109 17.07 -7.57 -8.82
C PHE A 109 18.20 -6.53 -8.93
N VAL A 110 19.47 -6.99 -8.99
CA VAL A 110 20.63 -6.09 -9.16
C VAL A 110 20.52 -5.33 -10.50
N MET A 111 20.11 -6.00 -11.57
CA MET A 111 19.89 -5.37 -12.88
C MET A 111 18.73 -4.35 -12.83
N ASP A 112 17.63 -4.67 -12.15
CA ASP A 112 16.51 -3.77 -11.99
C ASP A 112 16.92 -2.50 -11.21
N ILE A 113 17.72 -2.64 -10.16
CA ILE A 113 18.25 -1.48 -9.39
C ILE A 113 19.22 -0.65 -10.24
N ALA A 114 20.06 -1.28 -11.07
CA ALA A 114 20.93 -0.54 -11.98
C ALA A 114 20.11 0.29 -13.00
N GLU A 115 19.03 -0.27 -13.53
CA GLU A 115 18.11 0.40 -14.44
C GLU A 115 17.38 1.56 -13.75
N ILE A 116 16.93 1.39 -12.50
CA ILE A 116 16.32 2.44 -11.68
C ILE A 116 17.30 3.61 -11.48
N LYS A 117 18.56 3.33 -11.19
CA LYS A 117 19.61 4.34 -11.04
C LYS A 117 19.88 5.08 -12.37
N ARG A 118 19.87 4.35 -13.50
CA ARG A 118 19.98 4.94 -14.83
C ARG A 118 18.85 5.93 -15.10
N LEU A 119 17.61 5.53 -14.87
CA LEU A 119 16.43 6.39 -15.04
C LEU A 119 16.45 7.60 -14.10
N PHE A 120 16.83 7.40 -12.85
CA PHE A 120 16.98 8.51 -11.90
C PHE A 120 17.98 9.53 -12.41
N ASN A 121 19.12 9.11 -12.97
CA ASN A 121 20.11 10.02 -13.56
C ASN A 121 19.56 10.84 -14.75
N ILE A 122 18.65 10.26 -15.54
CA ILE A 122 17.95 10.96 -16.62
C ILE A 122 17.01 12.03 -16.04
N TYR A 123 16.22 11.66 -15.02
CA TYR A 123 15.15 12.53 -14.54
C TYR A 123 15.52 13.45 -13.37
N LYS A 124 16.63 13.24 -12.64
CA LYS A 124 17.00 14.02 -11.43
C LYS A 124 17.05 15.54 -11.63
N ARG A 125 17.33 16.01 -12.84
CA ARG A 125 17.37 17.46 -13.19
C ARG A 125 16.14 17.93 -13.98
N ASN A 126 15.18 17.03 -14.26
CA ASN A 126 14.01 17.36 -15.08
C ASN A 126 13.02 18.20 -14.25
N LYS A 127 12.78 19.45 -14.69
CA LYS A 127 11.93 20.41 -13.99
C LYS A 127 10.43 20.10 -14.05
N ARG A 128 10.00 19.16 -14.89
CA ARG A 128 8.58 18.69 -14.92
C ARG A 128 8.15 18.04 -13.61
N PHE A 129 9.08 17.45 -12.86
CA PHE A 129 8.80 16.75 -11.63
C PHE A 129 9.10 17.62 -10.40
N THR A 130 8.15 17.71 -9.49
CA THR A 130 8.29 18.40 -8.20
C THR A 130 9.04 17.55 -7.18
N SER A 131 9.01 16.22 -7.32
CA SER A 131 9.79 15.29 -6.50
C SER A 131 10.39 14.19 -7.37
N LYS A 132 11.65 13.86 -7.09
CA LYS A 132 12.45 12.84 -7.78
C LYS A 132 13.37 12.18 -6.77
N ARG A 133 13.17 10.91 -6.48
CA ARG A 133 14.01 10.19 -5.53
C ARG A 133 13.97 8.68 -5.79
N ILE A 134 15.02 7.99 -5.37
CA ILE A 134 14.99 6.54 -5.16
C ILE A 134 14.54 6.31 -3.71
N VAL A 135 13.48 5.53 -3.53
CA VAL A 135 12.88 5.24 -2.22
C VAL A 135 13.56 4.03 -1.61
N ASP A 136 14.16 4.20 -0.43
CA ASP A 136 14.86 3.16 0.33
C ASP A 136 15.77 2.26 -0.54
N ASP A 137 16.44 2.87 -1.52
CA ASP A 137 17.30 2.24 -2.52
C ASP A 137 16.63 1.19 -3.42
N ASN A 138 15.30 1.13 -3.44
CA ASN A 138 14.56 0.08 -4.11
C ASN A 138 13.85 0.51 -5.40
N PHE A 139 13.14 1.64 -5.42
CA PHE A 139 12.38 2.04 -6.60
C PHE A 139 12.43 3.54 -6.87
N LEU A 140 12.20 3.92 -8.14
CA LEU A 140 12.14 5.33 -8.54
C LEU A 140 10.75 5.90 -8.32
N PHE A 141 10.71 7.01 -7.58
CA PHE A 141 9.53 7.85 -7.39
C PHE A 141 9.69 9.19 -8.08
N LEU A 142 8.69 9.55 -8.89
CA LEU A 142 8.57 10.84 -9.53
C LEU A 142 7.19 11.43 -9.22
N ALA A 143 7.09 12.73 -8.99
CA ALA A 143 5.80 13.39 -8.80
C ALA A 143 5.68 14.62 -9.70
N LEU A 144 4.53 14.77 -10.34
CA LEU A 144 4.15 15.96 -11.10
C LEU A 144 3.53 17.02 -10.17
N PRO A 145 3.43 18.29 -10.58
CA PRO A 145 2.70 19.32 -9.84
C PRO A 145 1.23 18.93 -9.63
N ASP A 146 0.59 18.38 -10.65
CA ASP A 146 -0.80 17.96 -10.69
C ASP A 146 -0.97 16.69 -11.55
N ASN A 147 -2.23 16.30 -11.82
CA ASN A 147 -2.55 15.12 -12.61
C ASN A 147 -2.60 15.41 -14.13
N THR A 148 -2.42 16.65 -14.56
CA THR A 148 -2.56 17.05 -15.96
C THR A 148 -1.43 16.45 -16.80
N GLY A 149 -1.78 15.76 -17.87
CA GLY A 149 -0.80 15.21 -18.80
C GLY A 149 0.02 14.03 -18.26
N ILE A 150 -0.46 13.34 -17.21
CA ILE A 150 0.29 12.19 -16.64
C ILE A 150 0.42 11.04 -17.64
N ALA A 151 -0.61 10.73 -18.42
CA ALA A 151 -0.62 9.59 -19.33
C ALA A 151 0.49 9.64 -20.40
N PRO A 152 0.72 10.75 -21.12
CA PRO A 152 1.86 10.88 -22.03
C PRO A 152 3.22 10.71 -21.34
N ILE A 153 3.38 11.24 -20.11
CA ILE A 153 4.63 11.13 -19.36
C ILE A 153 4.88 9.68 -18.92
N VAL A 154 3.84 8.99 -18.46
CA VAL A 154 3.93 7.56 -18.14
C VAL A 154 4.29 6.75 -19.37
N ALA A 155 3.71 7.05 -20.55
CA ALA A 155 4.06 6.39 -21.80
C ALA A 155 5.52 6.66 -22.21
N GLU A 156 5.99 7.90 -22.07
CA GLU A 156 7.40 8.27 -22.31
C GLU A 156 8.35 7.45 -21.42
N ILE A 157 8.04 7.32 -20.12
CA ILE A 157 8.89 6.56 -19.20
C ILE A 157 8.84 5.07 -19.54
N LYS A 158 7.66 4.51 -19.82
CA LYS A 158 7.49 3.11 -20.23
C LYS A 158 8.33 2.76 -21.48
N ALA A 159 8.45 3.67 -22.42
CA ALA A 159 9.25 3.47 -23.63
C ALA A 159 10.77 3.44 -23.35
N GLN A 160 11.21 3.92 -22.20
CA GLN A 160 12.64 4.03 -21.85
C GLN A 160 13.12 2.91 -20.91
N THR A 161 12.23 2.03 -20.44
CA THR A 161 12.59 0.98 -19.49
C THR A 161 11.76 -0.29 -19.68
N TYR A 162 12.37 -1.42 -19.33
CA TYR A 162 11.68 -2.72 -19.27
C TYR A 162 10.98 -2.97 -17.92
N LEU A 163 11.15 -2.05 -16.96
CA LEU A 163 10.57 -2.17 -15.63
C LEU A 163 9.09 -1.77 -15.61
N PRO A 164 8.29 -2.32 -14.69
CA PRO A 164 6.94 -1.87 -14.43
C PRO A 164 6.89 -0.37 -14.09
N VAL A 165 6.08 0.38 -14.83
CA VAL A 165 5.80 1.79 -14.56
C VAL A 165 4.33 1.92 -14.22
N MET A 166 4.05 2.34 -13.00
CA MET A 166 2.70 2.53 -12.47
C MET A 166 2.51 3.98 -12.05
N HIS A 167 1.27 4.42 -11.89
CA HIS A 167 0.97 5.73 -11.34
C HIS A 167 -0.29 5.71 -10.46
N SER A 168 -0.33 6.64 -9.51
CA SER A 168 -1.51 6.95 -8.70
C SER A 168 -1.61 8.46 -8.55
N GLY A 169 -2.71 9.04 -9.08
CA GLY A 169 -2.81 10.48 -9.23
C GLY A 169 -1.57 11.04 -9.95
N ARG A 170 -0.95 12.07 -9.38
CA ARG A 170 0.24 12.74 -9.93
C ARG A 170 1.58 12.03 -9.66
N LYS A 171 1.57 10.88 -8.98
CA LYS A 171 2.75 10.12 -8.56
C LYS A 171 3.03 9.00 -9.56
N ILE A 172 4.29 8.85 -9.98
CA ILE A 172 4.76 7.80 -10.88
C ILE A 172 5.81 6.96 -10.15
N TYR A 173 5.72 5.65 -10.33
CA TYR A 173 6.57 4.65 -9.69
C TYR A 173 7.19 3.76 -10.76
N VAL A 174 8.51 3.60 -10.75
CA VAL A 174 9.21 2.58 -11.55
C VAL A 174 9.75 1.54 -10.58
N LEU A 175 9.23 0.34 -10.67
CA LEU A 175 9.38 -0.70 -9.66
C LEU A 175 10.26 -1.85 -10.15
N PRO A 176 11.12 -2.43 -9.30
CA PRO A 176 11.73 -3.72 -9.59
C PRO A 176 10.66 -4.80 -9.72
N LYS A 177 10.87 -5.78 -10.59
CA LYS A 177 9.93 -6.90 -10.78
C LYS A 177 9.75 -7.77 -9.54
N ALA A 178 10.74 -7.78 -8.66
CA ALA A 178 10.68 -8.53 -7.40
C ALA A 178 9.80 -7.85 -6.34
N ILE A 179 9.61 -6.53 -6.40
CA ILE A 179 8.91 -5.74 -5.38
C ILE A 179 7.50 -5.40 -5.86
N THR A 180 6.54 -6.23 -5.48
CA THR A 180 5.12 -6.02 -5.76
C THR A 180 4.26 -6.40 -4.56
N LYS A 181 3.12 -5.73 -4.39
CA LYS A 181 2.18 -6.07 -3.32
C LYS A 181 1.58 -7.49 -3.47
N GLU A 182 1.56 -8.06 -4.67
CA GLU A 182 1.19 -9.45 -4.92
C GLU A 182 2.18 -10.41 -4.25
N LYS A 183 3.48 -10.21 -4.49
CA LYS A 183 4.54 -11.05 -3.90
C LYS A 183 4.61 -10.96 -2.38
N VAL A 184 4.10 -9.87 -1.79
CA VAL A 184 3.94 -9.76 -0.34
C VAL A 184 3.09 -10.89 0.21
N VAL A 185 1.93 -11.19 -0.42
CA VAL A 185 1.04 -12.27 0.02
C VAL A 185 1.76 -13.62 0.00
N GLU A 186 2.47 -13.92 -1.09
CA GLU A 186 3.22 -15.16 -1.24
C GLU A 186 4.35 -15.29 -0.21
N ASN A 187 5.11 -14.21 -0.03
CA ASN A 187 6.27 -14.20 0.87
C ASN A 187 5.85 -14.29 2.34
N LEU A 188 4.74 -13.64 2.71
CA LEU A 188 4.18 -13.77 4.05
C LEU A 188 3.70 -15.21 4.32
N LYS A 189 3.02 -15.85 3.36
CA LYS A 189 2.60 -17.25 3.49
C LYS A 189 3.77 -18.22 3.60
N LYS A 190 4.91 -17.91 2.95
CA LYS A 190 6.15 -18.72 3.09
C LYS A 190 6.84 -18.53 4.44
N LYS A 191 6.79 -17.32 4.98
CA LYS A 191 7.48 -16.97 6.24
C LYS A 191 6.67 -17.34 7.48
N PHE A 192 5.33 -17.30 7.40
CA PHE A 192 4.42 -17.48 8.52
C PHE A 192 3.31 -18.47 8.15
N GLU A 193 2.81 -19.19 9.15
CA GLU A 193 1.66 -20.07 9.00
C GLU A 193 0.34 -19.26 8.93
N ILE A 194 0.01 -18.79 7.75
CA ILE A 194 -1.19 -17.99 7.49
C ILE A 194 -2.27 -18.86 6.87
N ASN A 195 -3.43 -18.92 7.52
CA ASN A 195 -4.61 -19.68 7.03
C ASN A 195 -5.46 -18.84 6.09
N HIS A 196 -5.69 -17.57 6.44
CA HIS A 196 -6.59 -16.70 5.67
C HIS A 196 -6.02 -15.30 5.53
N VAL A 197 -6.01 -14.78 4.30
CA VAL A 197 -5.57 -13.43 3.98
C VAL A 197 -6.75 -12.63 3.48
N PHE A 198 -7.07 -11.56 4.20
CA PHE A 198 -7.87 -10.44 3.72
C PHE A 198 -6.95 -9.38 3.15
N SER A 199 -7.43 -8.62 2.17
CA SER A 199 -6.70 -7.44 1.70
C SER A 199 -7.65 -6.29 1.37
N ALA A 200 -7.13 -5.05 1.48
CA ALA A 200 -7.85 -3.83 1.13
C ALA A 200 -6.93 -2.86 0.36
N GLY A 201 -7.45 -2.22 -0.70
CA GLY A 201 -6.68 -1.28 -1.51
C GLY A 201 -7.56 -0.41 -2.40
N ASP A 202 -7.03 0.75 -2.82
CA ASP A 202 -7.76 1.78 -3.57
C ASP A 202 -7.28 1.96 -5.01
N SER A 203 -6.13 1.42 -5.36
CA SER A 203 -5.42 1.73 -6.60
C SER A 203 -5.03 0.49 -7.41
N GLU A 204 -4.66 0.69 -8.67
CA GLU A 204 -4.12 -0.36 -9.54
C GLU A 204 -2.89 -1.06 -8.93
N MET A 205 -2.14 -0.38 -8.08
CA MET A 205 -0.97 -0.95 -7.38
C MET A 205 -1.36 -2.03 -6.37
N ASP A 206 -2.61 -2.03 -5.91
CA ASP A 206 -3.13 -2.97 -4.93
C ASP A 206 -3.73 -4.22 -5.58
N MET A 207 -4.03 -4.17 -6.89
CA MET A 207 -4.75 -5.25 -7.58
C MET A 207 -4.08 -6.61 -7.42
N GLY A 208 -2.75 -6.68 -7.52
CA GLY A 208 -2.01 -7.94 -7.31
C GLY A 208 -2.23 -8.51 -5.89
N MET A 209 -2.19 -7.66 -4.86
CA MET A 209 -2.48 -8.07 -3.48
C MET A 209 -3.93 -8.53 -3.30
N LEU A 210 -4.88 -7.79 -3.88
CA LEU A 210 -6.30 -8.14 -3.82
C LEU A 210 -6.59 -9.50 -4.47
N LEU A 211 -5.96 -9.78 -5.61
CA LEU A 211 -6.11 -11.04 -6.36
C LEU A 211 -5.45 -12.23 -5.66
N ALA A 212 -4.30 -12.04 -5.05
CA ALA A 212 -3.54 -13.08 -4.35
C ALA A 212 -4.12 -13.47 -2.97
N SER A 213 -5.06 -12.68 -2.45
CA SER A 213 -5.70 -12.86 -1.15
C SER A 213 -6.92 -13.78 -1.23
N ASN A 214 -7.28 -14.44 -0.11
CA ASN A 214 -8.49 -15.22 -0.02
C ASN A 214 -9.75 -14.34 -0.17
N LYS A 215 -9.67 -13.08 0.28
CA LYS A 215 -10.74 -12.10 0.11
C LYS A 215 -10.20 -10.68 0.01
N GLY A 216 -10.46 -10.04 -1.12
CA GLY A 216 -10.09 -8.66 -1.39
C GLY A 216 -11.25 -7.68 -1.16
N TYR A 217 -10.92 -6.49 -0.69
CA TYR A 217 -11.81 -5.34 -0.59
C TYR A 217 -11.23 -4.20 -1.42
N ALA A 218 -11.91 -3.83 -2.49
CA ALA A 218 -11.48 -2.80 -3.42
C ALA A 218 -12.29 -1.51 -3.20
N HIS A 219 -11.60 -0.38 -3.20
CA HIS A 219 -12.26 0.91 -3.25
C HIS A 219 -13.08 1.04 -4.55
N LYS A 220 -14.18 1.81 -4.53
CA LYS A 220 -15.06 2.01 -5.68
C LYS A 220 -14.34 2.55 -6.93
N ALA A 221 -13.24 3.24 -6.79
CA ALA A 221 -12.41 3.66 -7.92
C ALA A 221 -11.91 2.50 -8.79
N LEU A 222 -11.88 1.27 -8.26
CA LEU A 222 -11.46 0.05 -8.96
C LEU A 222 -12.63 -0.74 -9.57
N THR A 223 -13.87 -0.25 -9.51
CA THR A 223 -15.08 -0.96 -9.96
C THR A 223 -14.95 -1.52 -11.38
N GLN A 224 -14.55 -0.69 -12.33
CA GLN A 224 -14.39 -1.11 -13.73
C GLN A 224 -13.32 -2.19 -13.88
N ARG A 225 -12.20 -2.04 -13.18
CA ARG A 225 -11.08 -2.97 -13.21
C ARG A 225 -11.45 -4.34 -12.64
N VAL A 226 -12.11 -4.36 -11.47
CA VAL A 226 -12.57 -5.60 -10.82
C VAL A 226 -13.60 -6.32 -11.67
N ASN A 227 -14.58 -5.58 -12.21
CA ASN A 227 -15.62 -6.15 -13.08
C ASN A 227 -15.04 -6.78 -14.35
N ALA A 228 -14.06 -6.11 -14.98
CA ALA A 228 -13.38 -6.63 -16.17
C ALA A 228 -12.62 -7.94 -15.92
N LEU A 229 -12.16 -8.19 -14.68
CA LEU A 229 -11.45 -9.41 -14.32
C LEU A 229 -12.37 -10.55 -13.89
N GLY A 230 -13.63 -10.28 -13.51
CA GLY A 230 -14.62 -11.28 -13.14
C GLY A 230 -14.34 -12.08 -11.86
N PHE A 231 -13.46 -11.59 -10.97
CA PHE A 231 -13.12 -12.31 -9.74
C PHE A 231 -14.19 -12.13 -8.66
N THR A 232 -14.75 -13.25 -8.17
CA THR A 232 -15.77 -13.29 -7.10
C THR A 232 -15.15 -13.12 -5.69
N SER A 233 -13.84 -13.30 -5.54
CA SER A 233 -13.11 -13.13 -4.27
C SER A 233 -12.93 -11.67 -3.88
N ILE A 234 -13.06 -10.73 -4.83
CA ILE A 234 -12.93 -9.30 -4.57
C ILE A 234 -14.32 -8.66 -4.44
N ARG A 235 -14.51 -7.92 -3.37
CA ARG A 235 -15.69 -7.09 -3.15
C ARG A 235 -15.35 -5.63 -3.34
N VAL A 236 -16.15 -4.93 -4.13
CA VAL A 236 -16.00 -3.50 -4.36
C VAL A 236 -16.89 -2.73 -3.38
N GLN A 237 -16.39 -1.60 -2.88
CA GLN A 237 -17.15 -0.68 -2.05
C GLN A 237 -18.40 -0.18 -2.80
N PRO A 238 -19.60 -0.22 -2.21
CA PRO A 238 -20.81 0.40 -2.77
C PRO A 238 -20.64 1.91 -2.99
N GLU A 239 -21.24 2.44 -4.06
CA GLU A 239 -21.10 3.86 -4.44
C GLU A 239 -21.68 4.83 -3.41
N ASP A 240 -22.74 4.43 -2.72
CA ASP A 240 -23.41 5.21 -1.67
C ASP A 240 -22.64 5.31 -0.35
N LEU A 241 -21.62 4.47 -0.16
CA LEU A 241 -20.80 4.50 1.04
C LEU A 241 -19.63 5.47 0.91
N LYS A 242 -19.48 6.37 1.90
CA LYS A 242 -18.43 7.37 1.92
C LYS A 242 -17.10 6.79 2.40
N SER A 243 -17.07 6.16 3.58
CA SER A 243 -15.85 5.67 4.19
C SER A 243 -15.51 4.25 3.73
N PHE A 244 -14.41 4.11 3.01
CA PHE A 244 -13.92 2.81 2.56
C PHE A 244 -13.36 2.01 3.74
N SER A 245 -12.56 2.64 4.61
CA SER A 245 -11.97 1.99 5.78
C SER A 245 -13.03 1.41 6.72
N GLU A 246 -14.07 2.17 7.03
CA GLU A 246 -15.16 1.68 7.87
C GLU A 246 -15.88 0.49 7.26
N TRP A 247 -16.14 0.55 5.95
CA TRP A 247 -16.87 -0.49 5.25
C TRP A 247 -16.14 -1.83 5.25
N TYR A 248 -14.85 -1.89 4.91
CA TYR A 248 -14.13 -3.17 4.89
C TYR A 248 -13.78 -3.66 6.29
N LEU A 249 -13.42 -2.78 7.23
CA LEU A 249 -13.14 -3.15 8.60
C LEU A 249 -14.38 -3.77 9.28
N GLN A 250 -15.57 -3.18 9.08
CA GLN A 250 -16.81 -3.77 9.62
C GLN A 250 -17.08 -5.18 9.08
N ARG A 251 -16.75 -5.43 7.81
CA ARG A 251 -16.94 -6.77 7.20
C ARG A 251 -15.97 -7.80 7.76
N ILE A 252 -14.74 -7.41 7.99
CA ILE A 252 -13.72 -8.28 8.59
C ILE A 252 -14.07 -8.55 10.05
N LEU A 253 -14.52 -7.54 10.79
CA LEU A 253 -15.00 -7.70 12.15
C LEU A 253 -16.16 -8.70 12.26
N ASN A 254 -17.15 -8.57 11.38
CA ASN A 254 -18.28 -9.50 11.33
C ASN A 254 -17.83 -10.93 11.02
N TRP A 255 -16.82 -11.09 10.15
CA TRP A 255 -16.21 -12.38 9.89
C TRP A 255 -15.50 -12.93 11.13
N GLY A 256 -14.66 -12.11 11.79
CA GLY A 256 -13.94 -12.50 13.01
C GLY A 256 -14.87 -12.96 14.13
N LYS A 257 -15.92 -12.18 14.41
CA LYS A 257 -16.95 -12.53 15.40
C LYS A 257 -17.70 -13.84 15.07
N LYS A 258 -17.73 -14.26 13.81
CA LYS A 258 -18.42 -15.50 13.39
C LYS A 258 -17.53 -16.73 13.40
N TYR A 259 -16.24 -16.59 13.08
CA TYR A 259 -15.36 -17.72 12.79
C TYR A 259 -14.15 -17.86 13.75
N CYS A 260 -13.85 -16.85 14.54
CA CYS A 260 -12.73 -16.86 15.50
C CYS A 260 -13.25 -16.89 16.95
N ILE A 261 -14.22 -17.76 17.25
CA ILE A 261 -14.75 -17.97 18.61
C ILE A 261 -13.93 -19.07 19.28
#